data_3bead041a823db4859fd49b914abe410
#
_entry.id   3bead041a823db4859fd49b914abe410
#
_cell.length_a   1.000
_cell.length_b   1.000
_cell.length_c   1.000
_cell.angle_alpha   90.00
_cell.angle_beta   90.00
_cell.angle_gamma   90.00
#
_symmetry.space_group_name_H-M   'P 1'
#
loop_
_entity.id
_entity.type
_entity.pdbx_description
1 polymer ?
#
loop_
_entity_poly.entity_id
_entity_poly.type
_entity_poly.pdbx_seq_one_letter_code
_entity_poly.pdbx_strand_id
1 'polypeptide(L)'
;FHVVLLPILIIAVVFFHILALHEIGSNNPDGIDVKKHTDQDGVPLDAKPFFPYDITHDFYALGVFLLIFCTVIFFFPEGGGYIIEYVNYEPANPLSTPAHIVPSWYYTPFYAMLRAIDFPLFGLTAKFLGFVVMAAGIAIFAALPWLDRSPVKSIKYKGIYSKVFLAGFVISFFVLAYLGSVPPTETKNMLAKVFTFLYFAYFLLMPFYTRIEKCKPVPERVGDSV
;
A
#
# COMPACT_ATOMS: atom_id res chain seq x y z
N PHE A 1 -18.60 -12.98 -11.73
CA PHE A 1 -17.19 -12.54 -11.68
C PHE A 1 -16.68 -12.46 -10.23
N HIS A 2 -17.28 -11.63 -9.37
CA HIS A 2 -16.81 -11.34 -8.01
C HIS A 2 -16.82 -12.54 -7.05
N VAL A 3 -17.78 -13.45 -7.20
CA VAL A 3 -18.01 -14.56 -6.25
C VAL A 3 -17.22 -15.82 -6.60
N VAL A 4 -16.86 -16.00 -7.86
CA VAL A 4 -16.20 -17.22 -8.32
C VAL A 4 -14.84 -16.93 -8.95
N LEU A 5 -14.79 -16.15 -10.05
CA LEU A 5 -13.58 -15.97 -10.80
C LEU A 5 -12.51 -15.18 -10.02
N LEU A 6 -12.89 -14.09 -9.39
CA LEU A 6 -11.96 -13.25 -8.64
C LEU A 6 -11.32 -13.97 -7.44
N PRO A 7 -12.06 -14.69 -6.59
CA PRO A 7 -11.48 -15.53 -5.52
C PRO A 7 -10.50 -16.58 -6.04
N ILE A 8 -10.82 -17.27 -7.14
CA ILE A 8 -9.91 -18.27 -7.74
C ILE A 8 -8.60 -17.61 -8.23
N LEU A 9 -8.71 -16.46 -8.90
CA LEU A 9 -7.53 -15.71 -9.35
C LEU A 9 -6.67 -15.25 -8.17
N ILE A 10 -7.29 -14.76 -7.09
CA ILE A 10 -6.56 -14.36 -5.88
C ILE A 10 -5.80 -15.54 -5.27
N ILE A 11 -6.44 -16.69 -5.13
CA ILE A 11 -5.81 -17.90 -4.60
C ILE A 11 -4.60 -18.29 -5.49
N ALA A 12 -4.76 -18.28 -6.80
CA ALA A 12 -3.66 -18.58 -7.72
C ALA A 12 -2.49 -17.58 -7.58
N VAL A 13 -2.79 -16.29 -7.50
CA VAL A 13 -1.76 -15.25 -7.31
C VAL A 13 -1.06 -15.40 -5.95
N VAL A 14 -1.79 -15.70 -4.88
CA VAL A 14 -1.21 -15.97 -3.55
C VAL A 14 -0.30 -17.19 -3.60
N PHE A 15 -0.70 -18.27 -4.27
CA PHE A 15 0.14 -19.45 -4.45
C PHE A 15 1.48 -19.11 -5.11
N PHE A 16 1.46 -18.40 -6.24
CA PHE A 16 2.69 -17.97 -6.93
C PHE A 16 3.52 -16.98 -6.09
N HIS A 17 2.86 -16.11 -5.32
CA HIS A 17 3.55 -15.17 -4.44
C HIS A 17 4.34 -15.89 -3.33
N ILE A 18 3.74 -16.90 -2.71
CA ILE A 18 4.41 -17.72 -1.68
C ILE A 18 5.53 -18.57 -2.30
N LEU A 19 5.30 -19.12 -3.49
CA LEU A 19 6.34 -19.87 -4.21
C LEU A 19 7.58 -18.99 -4.49
N ALA A 20 7.37 -17.77 -4.98
CA ALA A 20 8.45 -16.81 -5.21
C ALA A 20 9.17 -16.42 -3.89
N LEU A 21 8.43 -16.27 -2.80
CA LEU A 21 9.03 -16.02 -1.48
C LEU A 21 9.94 -17.17 -1.03
N HIS A 22 9.54 -18.42 -1.25
CA HIS A 22 10.35 -19.58 -0.91
C HIS A 22 11.64 -19.68 -1.74
N GLU A 23 11.62 -19.23 -2.99
CA GLU A 23 12.84 -19.18 -3.81
C GLU A 23 13.83 -18.11 -3.35
N ILE A 24 13.36 -16.91 -3.09
CA ILE A 24 14.21 -15.76 -2.74
C ILE A 24 14.57 -15.78 -1.26
N GLY A 25 13.63 -16.18 -0.39
CA GLY A 25 13.71 -16.11 1.06
C GLY A 25 13.25 -14.75 1.60
N SER A 26 13.07 -14.70 2.93
CA SER A 26 12.67 -13.49 3.65
C SER A 26 13.78 -12.44 3.65
N ASN A 27 13.41 -11.19 3.58
CA ASN A 27 14.33 -10.05 3.72
C ASN A 27 14.54 -9.72 5.21
N ASN A 28 15.47 -8.81 5.49
CA ASN A 28 15.72 -8.27 6.82
C ASN A 28 15.66 -6.73 6.81
N PRO A 29 15.55 -6.06 7.98
CA PRO A 29 15.41 -4.60 8.05
C PRO A 29 16.57 -3.83 7.43
N ASP A 30 17.77 -4.42 7.36
CA ASP A 30 18.95 -3.80 6.77
C ASP A 30 19.06 -4.04 5.26
N GLY A 31 18.27 -4.96 4.70
CA GLY A 31 18.30 -5.30 3.29
C GLY A 31 19.56 -6.05 2.86
N ILE A 32 20.21 -6.72 3.80
CA ILE A 32 21.43 -7.50 3.58
C ILE A 32 21.07 -8.85 2.97
N ASP A 33 21.86 -9.28 2.00
CA ASP A 33 21.72 -10.62 1.44
C ASP A 33 22.45 -11.64 2.33
N VAL A 34 21.73 -12.26 3.24
CA VAL A 34 22.27 -13.22 4.21
C VAL A 34 22.84 -14.48 3.54
N LYS A 35 22.47 -14.78 2.29
CA LYS A 35 22.98 -15.94 1.55
C LYS A 35 24.42 -15.77 1.07
N LYS A 36 25.01 -14.56 1.19
CA LYS A 36 26.41 -14.31 0.84
C LYS A 36 27.41 -14.86 1.86
N HIS A 37 26.97 -15.04 3.08
CA HIS A 37 27.81 -15.53 4.19
C HIS A 37 27.21 -16.83 4.72
N THR A 38 27.72 -17.96 4.24
CA THR A 38 27.26 -19.31 4.59
C THR A 38 28.35 -20.06 5.33
N ASP A 39 27.96 -21.06 6.13
CA ASP A 39 28.86 -22.05 6.68
C ASP A 39 29.29 -23.10 5.63
N GLN A 40 30.00 -24.17 6.10
CA GLN A 40 30.47 -25.24 5.24
C GLN A 40 29.33 -26.06 4.61
N ASP A 41 28.18 -26.10 5.26
CA ASP A 41 26.97 -26.81 4.82
C ASP A 41 26.07 -25.96 3.96
N GLY A 42 26.44 -24.71 3.64
CA GLY A 42 25.68 -23.77 2.84
C GLY A 42 24.56 -23.07 3.60
N VAL A 43 24.51 -23.18 4.92
CA VAL A 43 23.52 -22.50 5.77
C VAL A 43 23.99 -21.07 6.04
N PRO A 44 23.13 -20.03 5.83
CA PRO A 44 23.51 -18.65 6.11
C PRO A 44 23.85 -18.42 7.58
N LEU A 45 24.99 -17.80 7.85
CA LEU A 45 25.49 -17.54 9.20
C LEU A 45 24.59 -16.60 10.02
N ASP A 46 23.86 -15.70 9.34
CA ASP A 46 22.97 -14.73 9.96
C ASP A 46 21.50 -15.17 9.91
N ALA A 47 21.23 -16.43 9.62
CA ALA A 47 19.92 -17.02 9.63
C ALA A 47 19.67 -17.82 10.92
N LYS A 48 18.42 -17.96 11.27
CA LYS A 48 17.94 -18.88 12.31
C LYS A 48 16.99 -19.90 11.69
N PRO A 49 16.86 -21.09 12.28
CA PRO A 49 15.90 -22.08 11.80
C PRO A 49 14.47 -21.53 11.82
N PHE A 50 13.72 -21.81 10.77
CA PHE A 50 12.31 -21.43 10.70
C PHE A 50 11.51 -22.05 11.86
N PHE A 51 11.69 -23.34 12.10
CA PHE A 51 11.12 -24.04 13.26
C PHE A 51 12.16 -24.17 14.38
N PRO A 52 11.82 -23.85 15.63
CA PRO A 52 10.53 -23.36 16.12
C PRO A 52 10.39 -21.83 16.10
N TYR A 53 11.40 -21.07 15.74
CA TYR A 53 11.49 -19.63 15.99
C TYR A 53 10.45 -18.81 15.21
N ASP A 54 10.47 -18.85 13.89
CA ASP A 54 9.58 -18.02 13.09
C ASP A 54 8.13 -18.53 13.17
N ILE A 55 7.92 -19.85 13.17
CA ILE A 55 6.59 -20.43 13.29
C ILE A 55 5.90 -20.07 14.62
N THR A 56 6.66 -19.95 15.72
CA THR A 56 6.11 -19.53 17.01
C THR A 56 5.64 -18.08 16.96
N HIS A 57 6.43 -17.20 16.31
CA HIS A 57 6.02 -15.80 16.11
C HIS A 57 4.81 -15.66 15.20
N ASP A 58 4.73 -16.46 14.14
CA ASP A 58 3.60 -16.46 13.22
C ASP A 58 2.31 -16.88 13.92
N PHE A 59 2.33 -17.95 14.70
CA PHE A 59 1.18 -18.38 15.49
C PHE A 59 0.78 -17.37 16.57
N TYR A 60 1.75 -16.73 17.20
CA TYR A 60 1.49 -15.67 18.17
C TYR A 60 0.80 -14.48 17.49
N ALA A 61 1.35 -13.99 16.39
CA ALA A 61 0.78 -12.87 15.64
C ALA A 61 -0.62 -13.20 15.10
N LEU A 62 -0.81 -14.42 14.57
CA LEU A 62 -2.10 -14.90 14.12
C LEU A 62 -3.11 -14.98 15.26
N GLY A 63 -2.70 -15.47 16.44
CA GLY A 63 -3.54 -15.52 17.64
C GLY A 63 -4.03 -14.14 18.08
N VAL A 64 -3.12 -13.16 18.14
CA VAL A 64 -3.47 -11.76 18.46
C VAL A 64 -4.41 -11.18 17.40
N PHE A 65 -4.10 -11.39 16.12
CA PHE A 65 -4.97 -10.94 15.03
C PHE A 65 -6.38 -11.54 15.16
N LEU A 66 -6.49 -12.85 15.34
CA LEU A 66 -7.79 -13.52 15.45
C LEU A 66 -8.56 -13.06 16.69
N LEU A 67 -7.89 -12.80 17.80
CA LEU A 67 -8.53 -12.25 19.00
C LEU A 67 -9.18 -10.89 18.70
N ILE A 68 -8.46 -9.97 18.09
CA ILE A 68 -8.98 -8.65 17.70
C ILE A 68 -10.10 -8.81 16.66
N PHE A 69 -9.85 -9.58 15.62
CA PHE A 69 -10.80 -9.82 14.53
C PHE A 69 -12.14 -10.41 15.03
N CYS A 70 -12.07 -11.46 15.83
CA CYS A 70 -13.26 -12.07 16.42
C CYS A 70 -13.99 -11.13 17.39
N THR A 71 -13.22 -10.33 18.16
CA THR A 71 -13.80 -9.32 19.04
C THR A 71 -14.62 -8.29 18.25
N VAL A 72 -14.07 -7.78 17.14
CA VAL A 72 -14.80 -6.85 16.28
C VAL A 72 -16.04 -7.50 15.68
N ILE A 73 -15.89 -8.68 15.05
CA ILE A 73 -17.00 -9.32 14.33
C ILE A 73 -18.13 -9.73 15.25
N PHE A 74 -17.84 -10.29 16.42
CA PHE A 74 -18.87 -10.83 17.31
C PHE A 74 -19.44 -9.81 18.29
N PHE A 75 -18.68 -8.79 18.67
CA PHE A 75 -19.10 -7.87 19.73
C PHE A 75 -19.27 -6.43 19.25
N PHE A 76 -18.66 -6.06 18.11
CA PHE A 76 -18.68 -4.67 17.65
C PHE A 76 -18.67 -4.53 16.12
N PRO A 77 -19.53 -5.30 15.38
CA PRO A 77 -19.45 -5.40 13.92
C PRO A 77 -19.71 -4.09 13.18
N GLU A 78 -20.54 -3.22 13.74
CA GLU A 78 -20.89 -1.93 13.10
C GLU A 78 -19.84 -0.85 13.41
N GLY A 79 -19.07 -1.00 14.51
CA GLY A 79 -18.07 -0.02 14.92
C GLY A 79 -18.64 1.39 15.12
N GLY A 80 -19.91 1.50 15.56
CA GLY A 80 -20.58 2.81 15.68
C GLY A 80 -20.86 3.49 14.34
N GLY A 81 -20.99 2.72 13.26
CA GLY A 81 -21.20 3.23 11.90
C GLY A 81 -19.90 3.50 11.13
N TYR A 82 -18.72 3.28 11.73
CA TYR A 82 -17.42 3.45 11.06
C TYR A 82 -16.98 2.23 10.26
N ILE A 83 -17.38 1.03 10.67
CA ILE A 83 -17.06 -0.24 9.97
C ILE A 83 -18.14 -0.54 8.94
N ILE A 84 -19.42 -0.50 9.35
CA ILE A 84 -20.57 -0.66 8.47
C ILE A 84 -21.42 0.60 8.58
N GLU A 85 -21.57 1.32 7.49
CA GLU A 85 -22.39 2.54 7.44
C GLU A 85 -23.88 2.19 7.58
N TYR A 86 -24.62 2.98 8.36
CA TYR A 86 -26.05 2.76 8.61
C TYR A 86 -26.90 2.79 7.34
N VAL A 87 -26.46 3.51 6.32
CA VAL A 87 -27.14 3.56 5.00
C VAL A 87 -27.26 2.17 4.35
N ASN A 88 -26.36 1.23 4.69
CA ASN A 88 -26.42 -0.12 4.16
C ASN A 88 -27.64 -0.94 4.66
N TYR A 89 -28.28 -0.47 5.72
CA TYR A 89 -29.50 -1.11 6.27
C TYR A 89 -30.80 -0.51 5.68
N GLU A 90 -30.69 0.58 4.94
CA GLU A 90 -31.85 1.18 4.29
C GLU A 90 -32.24 0.37 3.04
N PRO A 91 -33.56 0.12 2.81
CA PRO A 91 -34.03 -0.52 1.60
C PRO A 91 -33.62 0.29 0.35
N ALA A 92 -33.13 -0.41 -0.67
CA ALA A 92 -32.71 0.23 -1.92
C ALA A 92 -33.93 0.88 -2.62
N ASN A 93 -33.80 2.17 -2.95
CA ASN A 93 -34.78 2.88 -3.75
C ASN A 93 -34.15 3.25 -5.11
N PRO A 94 -34.60 2.66 -6.23
CA PRO A 94 -34.02 2.94 -7.55
C PRO A 94 -34.25 4.36 -8.03
N LEU A 95 -35.20 5.11 -7.42
CA LEU A 95 -35.56 6.48 -7.80
C LEU A 95 -34.86 7.55 -6.93
N SER A 96 -34.22 7.15 -5.83
CA SER A 96 -33.57 8.07 -4.90
C SER A 96 -32.30 7.46 -4.33
N THR A 97 -31.18 8.13 -4.49
CA THR A 97 -29.90 7.75 -3.85
C THR A 97 -29.62 8.64 -2.65
N PRO A 98 -28.96 8.13 -1.60
CA PRO A 98 -28.50 8.97 -0.49
C PRO A 98 -27.68 10.17 -0.97
N ALA A 99 -27.78 11.29 -0.28
CA ALA A 99 -27.15 12.56 -0.68
C ALA A 99 -25.62 12.50 -0.69
N HIS A 100 -25.06 11.63 0.13
CA HIS A 100 -23.60 11.47 0.26
C HIS A 100 -23.24 10.00 0.33
N ILE A 101 -22.78 9.45 -0.79
CA ILE A 101 -22.27 8.08 -0.89
C ILE A 101 -20.76 8.16 -1.01
N VAL A 102 -20.07 7.49 -0.11
CA VAL A 102 -18.62 7.34 -0.12
C VAL A 102 -18.24 5.85 -0.17
N PRO A 103 -17.12 5.50 -0.81
CA PRO A 103 -16.61 4.13 -0.73
C PRO A 103 -16.07 3.84 0.66
N SER A 104 -15.82 2.55 0.95
CA SER A 104 -15.14 2.13 2.18
C SER A 104 -13.84 2.90 2.38
N TRP A 105 -13.47 3.15 3.63
CA TRP A 105 -12.38 4.04 4.04
C TRP A 105 -11.06 3.84 3.30
N TYR A 106 -10.70 2.60 2.95
CA TYR A 106 -9.47 2.26 2.23
C TYR A 106 -9.49 2.64 0.75
N TYR A 107 -10.66 2.93 0.17
CA TYR A 107 -10.80 3.45 -1.18
C TYR A 107 -10.93 4.98 -1.26
N THR A 108 -11.16 5.65 -0.14
CA THR A 108 -11.38 7.10 -0.13
C THR A 108 -10.24 7.92 -0.74
N PRO A 109 -8.93 7.56 -0.60
CA PRO A 109 -7.85 8.28 -1.27
C PRO A 109 -8.00 8.26 -2.79
N PHE A 110 -8.31 7.11 -3.34
CA PHE A 110 -8.48 6.92 -4.78
C PHE A 110 -9.77 7.56 -5.30
N TYR A 111 -10.81 7.56 -4.50
CA TYR A 111 -12.04 8.28 -4.80
C TYR A 111 -11.82 9.81 -4.82
N ALA A 112 -10.98 10.35 -3.95
CA ALA A 112 -10.59 11.75 -4.02
C ALA A 112 -9.83 12.06 -5.32
N MET A 113 -8.92 11.20 -5.76
CA MET A 113 -8.21 11.33 -7.04
C MET A 113 -9.18 11.33 -8.23
N LEU A 114 -10.17 10.43 -8.23
CA LEU A 114 -11.22 10.39 -9.26
C LEU A 114 -11.95 11.72 -9.36
N ARG A 115 -12.36 12.28 -8.22
CA ARG A 115 -13.10 13.55 -8.16
C ARG A 115 -12.23 14.77 -8.45
N ALA A 116 -10.93 14.69 -8.23
CA ALA A 116 -10.00 15.79 -8.48
C ALA A 116 -9.93 16.17 -9.97
N ILE A 117 -10.26 15.25 -10.87
CA ILE A 117 -10.26 15.50 -12.32
C ILE A 117 -11.63 16.02 -12.74
N ASP A 118 -11.74 17.32 -12.91
CA ASP A 118 -12.99 18.02 -13.24
C ASP A 118 -12.96 18.71 -14.63
N PHE A 119 -11.92 18.45 -15.42
CA PHE A 119 -11.75 19.02 -16.76
C PHE A 119 -11.55 17.93 -17.82
N PRO A 120 -12.10 18.13 -19.03
CA PRO A 120 -11.84 17.24 -20.15
C PRO A 120 -10.45 17.51 -20.74
N LEU A 121 -9.80 16.47 -21.26
CA LEU A 121 -8.48 16.57 -21.90
C LEU A 121 -8.40 15.61 -23.08
N PHE A 122 -7.77 16.01 -24.19
CA PHE A 122 -7.59 15.18 -25.41
C PHE A 122 -8.88 14.54 -25.95
N GLY A 123 -10.02 15.22 -25.84
CA GLY A 123 -11.31 14.69 -26.27
C GLY A 123 -11.94 13.67 -25.32
N LEU A 124 -11.29 13.37 -24.19
CA LEU A 124 -11.80 12.47 -23.15
C LEU A 124 -12.57 13.27 -22.08
N THR A 125 -13.66 12.68 -21.59
CA THR A 125 -14.47 13.32 -20.54
C THR A 125 -13.72 13.34 -19.19
N ALA A 126 -14.00 14.33 -18.35
CA ALA A 126 -13.45 14.41 -16.99
C ALA A 126 -13.71 13.14 -16.18
N LYS A 127 -14.90 12.53 -16.31
CA LYS A 127 -15.25 11.27 -15.62
C LYS A 127 -14.34 10.12 -16.02
N PHE A 128 -14.06 9.97 -17.31
CA PHE A 128 -13.16 8.92 -17.79
C PHE A 128 -11.72 9.16 -17.35
N LEU A 129 -11.23 10.40 -17.44
CA LEU A 129 -9.89 10.77 -16.98
C LEU A 129 -9.75 10.54 -15.46
N GLY A 130 -10.74 10.89 -14.66
CA GLY A 130 -10.76 10.62 -13.23
C GLY A 130 -10.68 9.13 -12.92
N PHE A 131 -11.42 8.30 -13.67
CA PHE A 131 -11.31 6.83 -13.56
C PHE A 131 -9.90 6.34 -13.89
N VAL A 132 -9.28 6.84 -14.96
CA VAL A 132 -7.90 6.47 -15.33
C VAL A 132 -6.91 6.87 -14.26
N VAL A 133 -7.01 8.07 -13.69
CA VAL A 133 -6.14 8.53 -12.59
C VAL A 133 -6.32 7.67 -11.34
N MET A 134 -7.55 7.34 -10.98
CA MET A 134 -7.85 6.43 -9.87
C MET A 134 -7.22 5.05 -10.08
N ALA A 135 -7.43 4.45 -11.25
CA ALA A 135 -6.87 3.15 -11.60
C ALA A 135 -5.33 3.18 -11.64
N ALA A 136 -4.74 4.24 -12.19
CA ALA A 136 -3.30 4.44 -12.22
C ALA A 136 -2.72 4.59 -10.81
N GLY A 137 -3.44 5.25 -9.88
CA GLY A 137 -3.02 5.37 -8.48
C GLY A 137 -2.85 4.02 -7.78
N ILE A 138 -3.68 3.04 -8.15
CA ILE A 138 -3.55 1.67 -7.64
C ILE A 138 -2.47 0.89 -8.42
N ALA A 139 -2.51 0.96 -9.75
CA ALA A 139 -1.65 0.16 -10.61
C ALA A 139 -0.17 0.55 -10.54
N ILE A 140 0.15 1.81 -10.17
CA ILE A 140 1.52 2.32 -10.16
C ILE A 140 2.43 1.59 -9.17
N PHE A 141 1.87 0.97 -8.13
CA PHE A 141 2.65 0.14 -7.19
C PHE A 141 3.31 -1.05 -7.88
N ALA A 142 2.70 -1.60 -8.93
CA ALA A 142 3.30 -2.68 -9.70
C ALA A 142 4.58 -2.23 -10.42
N ALA A 143 4.75 -0.94 -10.68
CA ALA A 143 5.93 -0.39 -11.34
C ALA A 143 7.12 -0.14 -10.39
N LEU A 144 6.93 -0.21 -9.07
CA LEU A 144 7.97 0.10 -8.07
C LEU A 144 9.33 -0.58 -8.31
N PRO A 145 9.40 -1.89 -8.66
CA PRO A 145 10.68 -2.57 -8.88
C PRO A 145 11.54 -1.94 -9.99
N TRP A 146 10.91 -1.26 -10.95
CA TRP A 146 11.60 -0.60 -12.07
C TRP A 146 11.83 0.90 -11.82
N LEU A 147 11.03 1.50 -10.94
CA LEU A 147 11.14 2.92 -10.60
C LEU A 147 12.25 3.18 -9.57
N ASP A 148 12.39 2.31 -8.59
CA ASP A 148 13.43 2.46 -7.55
C ASP A 148 14.79 2.02 -8.09
N ARG A 149 15.68 2.96 -8.29
CA ARG A 149 17.06 2.76 -8.80
C ARG A 149 18.12 2.94 -7.72
N SER A 150 17.71 2.92 -6.45
CA SER A 150 18.64 3.03 -5.33
C SER A 150 19.59 1.82 -5.28
N PRO A 151 20.88 2.03 -4.99
CA PRO A 151 21.83 0.93 -4.78
C PRO A 151 21.58 0.16 -3.48
N VAL A 152 20.78 0.73 -2.56
CA VAL A 152 20.44 0.12 -1.27
C VAL A 152 18.98 -0.22 -1.18
N LYS A 153 18.66 -1.36 -0.60
CA LYS A 153 17.28 -1.88 -0.50
C LYS A 153 16.49 -1.24 0.64
N SER A 154 17.12 -1.07 1.80
CA SER A 154 16.44 -0.57 3.00
C SER A 154 16.40 0.95 3.04
N ILE A 155 15.24 1.51 3.41
CA ILE A 155 15.04 2.95 3.63
C ILE A 155 15.94 3.52 4.72
N LYS A 156 16.45 2.67 5.63
CA LYS A 156 17.39 3.03 6.70
C LYS A 156 18.66 3.64 6.12
N TYR A 157 19.14 3.11 5.00
CA TYR A 157 20.39 3.51 4.34
C TYR A 157 20.19 4.43 3.14
N LYS A 158 18.95 4.63 2.70
CA LYS A 158 18.64 5.62 1.65
C LYS A 158 18.87 7.03 2.12
N GLY A 159 19.11 7.93 1.15
CA GLY A 159 19.36 9.34 1.40
C GLY A 159 18.13 10.12 1.85
N ILE A 160 18.34 11.44 1.98
CA ILE A 160 17.28 12.33 2.46
C ILE A 160 16.15 12.49 1.45
N TYR A 161 16.45 12.43 0.15
CA TYR A 161 15.42 12.59 -0.88
C TYR A 161 14.37 11.48 -0.81
N SER A 162 14.78 10.20 -0.72
CA SER A 162 13.85 9.09 -0.54
C SER A 162 12.95 9.26 0.69
N LYS A 163 13.49 9.75 1.79
CA LYS A 163 12.74 9.98 3.04
C LYS A 163 11.73 11.12 2.91
N VAL A 164 12.12 12.23 2.29
CA VAL A 164 11.24 13.39 2.07
C VAL A 164 10.12 13.06 1.10
N PHE A 165 10.44 12.40 -0.03
CA PHE A 165 9.43 11.97 -0.98
C PHE A 165 8.48 10.94 -0.40
N LEU A 166 8.98 9.98 0.40
CA LEU A 166 8.13 9.03 1.12
C LEU A 166 7.21 9.73 2.12
N ALA A 167 7.73 10.68 2.91
CA ALA A 167 6.90 11.46 3.83
C ALA A 167 5.82 12.25 3.08
N GLY A 168 6.17 12.90 1.96
CA GLY A 168 5.23 13.60 1.10
C GLY A 168 4.15 12.67 0.54
N PHE A 169 4.51 11.47 0.11
CA PHE A 169 3.57 10.44 -0.35
C PHE A 169 2.61 10.02 0.77
N VAL A 170 3.12 9.71 1.96
CA VAL A 170 2.29 9.29 3.10
C VAL A 170 1.31 10.40 3.51
N ILE A 171 1.79 11.64 3.62
CA ILE A 171 0.93 12.79 3.90
C ILE A 171 -0.14 12.94 2.81
N SER A 172 0.24 12.84 1.53
CA SER A 172 -0.70 12.94 0.42
C SER A 172 -1.78 11.86 0.49
N PHE A 173 -1.41 10.64 0.81
CA PHE A 173 -2.35 9.53 0.94
C PHE A 173 -3.40 9.79 2.03
N PHE A 174 -2.98 10.21 3.23
CA PHE A 174 -3.92 10.48 4.32
C PHE A 174 -4.77 11.74 4.09
N VAL A 175 -4.21 12.78 3.48
CA VAL A 175 -5.00 13.97 3.11
C VAL A 175 -6.04 13.60 2.04
N LEU A 176 -5.68 12.82 1.04
CA LEU A 176 -6.63 12.33 0.04
C LEU A 176 -7.70 11.43 0.66
N ALA A 177 -7.33 10.58 1.64
CA ALA A 177 -8.30 9.77 2.37
C ALA A 177 -9.37 10.63 3.05
N TYR A 178 -8.95 11.66 3.77
CA TYR A 178 -9.87 12.63 4.37
C TYR A 178 -10.71 13.34 3.32
N LEU A 179 -10.09 13.88 2.25
CA LEU A 179 -10.81 14.58 1.19
C LEU A 179 -11.82 13.69 0.47
N GLY A 180 -11.54 12.38 0.36
CA GLY A 180 -12.45 11.41 -0.23
C GLY A 180 -13.67 11.08 0.63
N SER A 181 -13.53 11.18 1.95
CA SER A 181 -14.60 10.86 2.91
C SER A 181 -15.59 11.99 3.17
N VAL A 182 -15.26 13.22 2.73
CA VAL A 182 -16.11 14.40 2.98
C VAL A 182 -16.74 14.94 1.70
N PRO A 183 -17.87 15.66 1.80
CA PRO A 183 -18.50 16.32 0.65
C PRO A 183 -17.53 17.27 -0.07
N PRO A 184 -17.52 17.28 -1.42
CA PRO A 184 -16.66 18.16 -2.19
C PRO A 184 -17.06 19.64 -2.03
N THR A 185 -16.03 20.49 -1.93
CA THR A 185 -16.14 21.94 -2.09
C THR A 185 -15.05 22.38 -3.06
N GLU A 186 -15.12 23.58 -3.59
CA GLU A 186 -14.11 24.10 -4.52
C GLU A 186 -12.69 24.03 -3.93
N THR A 187 -12.53 24.49 -2.68
CA THR A 187 -11.25 24.43 -1.96
C THR A 187 -10.76 22.99 -1.76
N LYS A 188 -11.64 22.07 -1.35
CA LYS A 188 -11.28 20.66 -1.17
C LYS A 188 -10.90 20.00 -2.49
N ASN A 189 -11.57 20.37 -3.58
CA ASN A 189 -11.24 19.85 -4.90
C ASN A 189 -9.88 20.34 -5.38
N MET A 190 -9.55 21.61 -5.13
CA MET A 190 -8.21 22.15 -5.41
C MET A 190 -7.13 21.42 -4.60
N LEU A 191 -7.34 21.20 -3.30
CA LEU A 191 -6.43 20.41 -2.46
C LEU A 191 -6.29 18.99 -2.99
N ALA A 192 -7.37 18.33 -3.40
CA ALA A 192 -7.31 16.99 -3.96
C ALA A 192 -6.44 16.94 -5.22
N LYS A 193 -6.49 17.95 -6.10
CA LYS A 193 -5.59 18.06 -7.26
C LYS A 193 -4.12 18.13 -6.84
N VAL A 194 -3.79 19.01 -5.88
CA VAL A 194 -2.42 19.17 -5.40
C VAL A 194 -1.90 17.88 -4.79
N PHE A 195 -2.66 17.25 -3.90
CA PHE A 195 -2.22 16.02 -3.25
C PHE A 195 -2.22 14.80 -4.19
N THR A 196 -3.08 14.77 -5.21
CA THR A 196 -2.99 13.78 -6.30
C THR A 196 -1.68 13.94 -7.06
N PHE A 197 -1.31 15.17 -7.41
CA PHE A 197 -0.03 15.45 -8.06
C PHE A 197 1.16 15.01 -7.19
N LEU A 198 1.17 15.36 -5.89
CA LEU A 198 2.23 14.96 -4.96
C LEU A 198 2.32 13.45 -4.78
N TYR A 199 1.17 12.77 -4.76
CA TYR A 199 1.11 11.32 -4.72
C TYR A 199 1.83 10.68 -5.92
N PHE A 200 1.52 11.11 -7.13
CA PHE A 200 2.17 10.60 -8.34
C PHE A 200 3.64 11.07 -8.47
N ALA A 201 3.97 12.27 -7.98
CA ALA A 201 5.33 12.79 -8.00
C ALA A 201 6.30 11.85 -7.26
N TYR A 202 5.87 11.21 -6.16
CA TYR A 202 6.67 10.20 -5.47
C TYR A 202 7.14 9.09 -6.41
N PHE A 203 6.26 8.53 -7.22
CA PHE A 203 6.57 7.44 -8.14
C PHE A 203 7.30 7.93 -9.39
N LEU A 204 6.79 8.97 -10.05
CA LEU A 204 7.32 9.43 -11.33
C LEU A 204 8.71 10.06 -11.21
N LEU A 205 9.01 10.68 -10.07
CA LEU A 205 10.33 11.25 -9.81
C LEU A 205 11.30 10.23 -9.17
N MET A 206 10.80 9.05 -8.74
CA MET A 206 11.62 8.04 -8.08
C MET A 206 12.86 7.63 -8.87
N PRO A 207 12.82 7.37 -10.18
CA PRO A 207 14.01 6.99 -10.94
C PRO A 207 15.13 8.07 -10.94
N PHE A 208 14.76 9.32 -10.69
CA PHE A 208 15.69 10.44 -10.67
C PHE A 208 16.28 10.63 -9.28
N TYR A 209 15.45 10.83 -8.24
CA TYR A 209 15.98 11.11 -6.92
C TYR A 209 16.69 9.91 -6.28
N THR A 210 16.26 8.67 -6.54
CA THR A 210 16.93 7.47 -6.02
C THR A 210 18.28 7.21 -6.68
N ARG A 211 18.50 7.72 -7.89
CA ARG A 211 19.78 7.60 -8.59
C ARG A 211 20.83 8.61 -8.11
N ILE A 212 20.40 9.82 -7.74
CA ILE A 212 21.30 10.92 -7.40
C ILE A 212 21.58 11.06 -5.90
N GLU A 213 20.73 10.42 -5.05
CA GLU A 213 20.89 10.54 -3.61
C GLU A 213 22.13 9.82 -3.08
N LYS A 214 22.71 10.38 -2.02
CA LYS A 214 23.81 9.75 -1.30
C LYS A 214 23.27 8.78 -0.26
N CYS A 215 23.53 7.50 -0.48
CA CYS A 215 23.17 6.44 0.44
C CYS A 215 24.24 6.26 1.53
N LYS A 216 23.82 5.75 2.70
CA LYS A 216 24.75 5.33 3.74
C LYS A 216 25.31 3.94 3.42
N PRO A 217 26.51 3.60 3.90
CA PRO A 217 27.05 2.25 3.76
C PRO A 217 26.14 1.25 4.48
N VAL A 218 25.87 0.13 3.81
CA VAL A 218 25.14 -0.99 4.38
C VAL A 218 26.15 -1.90 5.08
N PRO A 219 25.90 -2.39 6.31
CA PRO A 219 26.78 -3.33 6.99
C PRO A 219 26.95 -4.61 6.16
N GLU A 220 28.04 -5.32 6.35
CA GLU A 220 28.27 -6.59 5.66
C GLU A 220 27.43 -7.71 6.24
N ARG A 221 27.18 -7.68 7.56
CA ARG A 221 26.41 -8.68 8.28
C ARG A 221 25.27 -8.08 9.09
N VAL A 222 24.23 -8.89 9.34
CA VAL A 222 23.13 -8.53 10.23
C VAL A 222 23.67 -8.43 11.66
N GLY A 223 23.44 -7.28 12.32
CA GLY A 223 23.90 -7.03 13.68
C GLY A 223 25.15 -6.14 13.79
N ASP A 224 25.92 -5.94 12.72
CA ASP A 224 27.06 -5.00 12.71
C ASP A 224 26.60 -3.52 12.72
N SER A 225 25.31 -3.27 12.76
CA SER A 225 24.70 -1.94 12.69
C SER A 225 24.38 -1.33 14.07
N VAL A 226 25.02 -1.79 15.14
CA VAL A 226 24.85 -1.25 16.51
C VAL A 226 25.76 -0.06 16.74
#